data_f9ea7a06e927b8ecd8542529a646ddef
#
_entry.id   f9ea7a06e927b8ecd8542529a646ddef
#
_cell.length_a   1.000
_cell.length_b   1.000
_cell.length_c   1.000
_cell.angle_alpha   90.00
_cell.angle_beta   90.00
_cell.angle_gamma   90.00
#
_symmetry.space_group_name_H-M   'P 1'
#
loop_
_entity.id
_entity.type
_entity.pdbx_description
1 polymer ?
#
loop_
_entity_poly.entity_id
_entity_poly.type
_entity_poly.pdbx_seq_one_letter_code
_entity_poly.pdbx_strand_id
1 'polypeptide(L)'
;MHPVITPQELAALLSGPEPPTVADVRWSLTGPPGRVDYSVGHLPGAVFVDVDADLAGPPGPGGRHPLPYPAALQASLRAAGVRATTPVVAYDAADGSVAARLWWLLRWAGHRTVAVLDGGIAAWRAAGLPVTVEVPQPQVGTITVRPGGMPV
;
A
#
# COMPACT_ATOMS: atom_id res chain seq x y z
N MET A 1 7.03 -3.48 -14.15
CA MET A 1 5.97 -2.49 -13.87
C MET A 1 6.59 -1.12 -13.66
N HIS A 2 6.04 -0.10 -14.29
CA HIS A 2 6.50 1.27 -14.05
C HIS A 2 6.22 1.65 -12.58
N PRO A 3 7.14 2.33 -11.89
CA PRO A 3 6.97 2.64 -10.48
C PRO A 3 5.82 3.61 -10.16
N VAL A 4 5.29 4.31 -11.16
CA VAL A 4 4.18 5.24 -10.98
C VAL A 4 3.07 4.88 -11.97
N ILE A 5 1.82 4.90 -11.50
CA ILE A 5 0.64 4.61 -12.32
C ILE A 5 -0.37 5.75 -12.19
N THR A 6 -1.00 6.12 -13.30
CA THR A 6 -2.03 7.16 -13.28
C THR A 6 -3.38 6.61 -12.78
N PRO A 7 -4.28 7.50 -12.29
CA PRO A 7 -5.63 7.06 -11.92
C PRO A 7 -6.36 6.34 -13.06
N GLN A 8 -6.24 6.81 -14.29
CA GLN A 8 -6.90 6.22 -15.44
C GLN A 8 -6.35 4.83 -15.75
N GLU A 9 -5.03 4.66 -15.66
CA GLU A 9 -4.39 3.35 -15.84
C GLU A 9 -4.82 2.36 -14.76
N LEU A 10 -4.87 2.81 -13.49
CA LEU A 10 -5.32 1.96 -12.39
C LEU A 10 -6.79 1.57 -12.56
N ALA A 11 -7.66 2.52 -12.93
CA ALA A 11 -9.06 2.23 -13.16
C ALA A 11 -9.26 1.16 -14.24
N ALA A 12 -8.46 1.22 -15.31
CA ALA A 12 -8.49 0.21 -16.36
C ALA A 12 -8.08 -1.17 -15.84
N LEU A 13 -7.02 -1.24 -15.03
CA LEU A 13 -6.57 -2.51 -14.44
C LEU A 13 -7.59 -3.09 -13.46
N LEU A 14 -8.27 -2.25 -12.68
CA LEU A 14 -9.29 -2.71 -11.74
C LEU A 14 -10.51 -3.29 -12.44
N SER A 15 -10.79 -2.86 -13.66
CA SER A 15 -11.88 -3.39 -14.48
C SER A 15 -11.45 -4.59 -15.32
N GLY A 16 -10.18 -4.96 -15.29
CA GLY A 16 -9.64 -6.05 -16.08
C GLY A 16 -9.77 -7.41 -15.39
N PRO A 17 -9.28 -8.48 -16.06
CA PRO A 17 -9.43 -9.85 -15.54
C PRO A 17 -8.52 -10.16 -14.34
N GLU A 18 -7.42 -9.42 -14.19
CA GLU A 18 -6.44 -9.66 -13.12
C GLU A 18 -6.13 -8.33 -12.42
N PRO A 19 -7.06 -7.83 -11.58
CA PRO A 19 -6.84 -6.56 -10.90
C PRO A 19 -5.69 -6.63 -9.91
N PRO A 20 -4.92 -5.54 -9.75
CA PRO A 20 -3.88 -5.47 -8.74
C PRO A 20 -4.50 -5.40 -7.34
N THR A 21 -3.68 -5.74 -6.34
CA THR A 21 -4.01 -5.43 -4.94
C THR A 21 -3.75 -3.94 -4.73
N VAL A 22 -4.74 -3.22 -4.22
CA VAL A 22 -4.62 -1.79 -3.91
C VAL A 22 -4.46 -1.61 -2.42
N ALA A 23 -3.44 -0.89 -2.01
CA ALA A 23 -3.13 -0.64 -0.60
C ALA A 23 -3.24 0.84 -0.27
N ASP A 24 -4.10 1.16 0.69
CA ASP A 24 -4.24 2.50 1.26
C ASP A 24 -3.28 2.63 2.42
N VAL A 25 -2.28 3.50 2.30
CA VAL A 25 -1.26 3.70 3.33
C VAL A 25 -1.29 5.13 3.86
N ARG A 26 -2.47 5.73 3.90
CA ARG A 26 -2.61 7.09 4.44
C ARG A 26 -2.12 7.16 5.88
N TRP A 27 -1.28 8.15 6.15
CA TRP A 27 -0.67 8.37 7.46
C TRP A 27 -0.39 9.87 7.62
N SER A 28 -0.51 10.36 8.84
CA SER A 28 -0.19 11.74 9.17
C SER A 28 0.46 11.81 10.54
N LEU A 29 1.51 12.63 10.65
CA LEU A 29 2.22 12.80 11.92
C LEU A 29 1.33 13.45 12.98
N THR A 30 0.51 14.44 12.59
CA THR A 30 -0.27 15.29 13.50
C THR A 30 -1.76 15.23 13.26
N GLY A 31 -2.19 14.60 12.17
CA GLY A 31 -3.61 14.47 11.83
C GLY A 31 -4.25 13.24 12.46
N PRO A 32 -5.51 12.97 12.12
CA PRO A 32 -6.17 11.74 12.58
C PRO A 32 -5.45 10.50 12.04
N PRO A 33 -5.60 9.36 12.71
CA PRO A 33 -5.07 8.10 12.19
C PRO A 33 -5.57 7.83 10.77
N GLY A 34 -4.71 7.30 9.89
CA GLY A 34 -5.09 6.99 8.52
C GLY A 34 -6.28 6.06 8.39
N ARG A 35 -6.48 5.19 9.37
CA ARG A 35 -7.65 4.30 9.44
C ARG A 35 -8.97 5.08 9.48
N VAL A 36 -9.00 6.25 10.12
CA VAL A 36 -10.20 7.10 10.18
C VAL A 36 -10.51 7.63 8.77
N ASP A 37 -9.51 8.14 8.07
CA ASP A 37 -9.69 8.62 6.69
C ASP A 37 -10.11 7.49 5.76
N TYR A 38 -9.51 6.31 5.92
CA TYR A 38 -9.88 5.12 5.15
C TYR A 38 -11.36 4.76 5.35
N SER A 39 -11.87 4.83 6.57
CA SER A 39 -13.25 4.48 6.88
C SER A 39 -14.27 5.45 6.27
N VAL A 40 -13.87 6.67 5.96
CA VAL A 40 -14.71 7.70 5.35
C VAL A 40 -14.78 7.55 3.84
N GLY A 41 -13.75 7.03 3.21
CA GLY A 41 -13.72 6.80 1.77
C GLY A 41 -12.35 6.35 1.30
N HIS A 42 -12.34 5.33 0.46
CA HIS A 42 -11.13 4.76 -0.13
C HIS A 42 -11.41 4.21 -1.52
N LEU A 43 -10.38 3.89 -2.27
CA LEU A 43 -10.53 3.27 -3.58
C LEU A 43 -11.25 1.92 -3.44
N PRO A 44 -12.14 1.56 -4.38
CA PRO A 44 -12.84 0.28 -4.33
C PRO A 44 -11.84 -0.89 -4.24
N GLY A 45 -12.08 -1.79 -3.29
CA GLY A 45 -11.23 -2.95 -3.07
C GLY A 45 -9.92 -2.69 -2.33
N ALA A 46 -9.61 -1.42 -2.02
CA ALA A 46 -8.38 -1.10 -1.31
C ALA A 46 -8.38 -1.66 0.11
N VAL A 47 -7.27 -2.27 0.50
CA VAL A 47 -7.02 -2.71 1.87
C VAL A 47 -6.23 -1.62 2.60
N PHE A 48 -6.49 -1.44 3.89
CA PHE A 48 -5.73 -0.49 4.69
C PHE A 48 -4.47 -1.16 5.24
N VAL A 49 -3.32 -0.48 5.07
CA VAL A 49 -2.03 -0.92 5.62
C VAL A 49 -1.52 0.21 6.50
N ASP A 50 -1.33 -0.08 7.78
CA ASP A 50 -0.91 0.91 8.77
C ASP A 50 0.61 1.06 8.75
N VAL A 51 1.10 2.30 8.55
CA VAL A 51 2.54 2.56 8.48
C VAL A 51 3.24 2.18 9.78
N ASP A 52 2.65 2.53 10.93
CA ASP A 52 3.28 2.26 12.23
C ASP A 52 3.20 0.79 12.61
N ALA A 53 2.06 0.16 12.41
CA ALA A 53 1.84 -1.23 12.84
C ALA A 53 2.41 -2.26 11.86
N ASP A 54 2.29 -1.98 10.56
CA ASP A 54 2.55 -2.98 9.51
C ASP A 54 3.87 -2.76 8.77
N LEU A 55 4.33 -1.52 8.67
CA LEU A 55 5.45 -1.15 7.80
C LEU A 55 6.68 -0.66 8.56
N ALA A 56 6.69 -0.76 9.88
CA ALA A 56 7.80 -0.31 10.71
C ALA A 56 8.01 -1.24 11.89
N GLY A 57 9.27 -1.35 12.32
CA GLY A 57 9.59 -1.97 13.59
C GLY A 57 9.29 -1.00 14.74
N PRO A 58 9.49 -1.42 16.00
CA PRO A 58 9.26 -0.54 17.15
C PRO A 58 10.14 0.71 17.05
N PRO A 59 9.60 1.91 17.36
CA PRO A 59 10.43 3.11 17.37
C PRO A 59 11.50 3.03 18.45
N GLY A 60 12.64 3.65 18.18
CA GLY A 60 13.79 3.59 19.10
C GLY A 60 15.03 4.23 18.50
N PRO A 61 16.24 3.75 18.85
CA PRO A 61 17.48 4.32 18.32
C PRO A 61 17.58 4.31 16.79
N GLY A 62 16.89 3.40 16.12
CA GLY A 62 16.85 3.32 14.66
C GLY A 62 15.91 4.33 14.00
N GLY A 63 15.20 5.17 14.77
CA GLY A 63 14.31 6.17 14.28
C GLY A 63 12.83 5.87 14.56
N ARG A 64 11.94 6.72 14.01
CA ARG A 64 10.49 6.61 14.21
C ARG A 64 9.88 5.42 13.45
N HIS A 65 10.38 5.19 12.23
CA HIS A 65 9.91 4.11 11.37
C HIS A 65 11.10 3.26 10.91
N PRO A 66 11.72 2.49 11.83
CA PRO A 66 12.79 1.58 11.42
C PRO A 66 12.24 0.46 10.54
N LEU A 67 13.14 -0.28 9.88
CA LEU A 67 12.74 -1.44 9.08
C LEU A 67 11.98 -2.44 9.97
N PRO A 68 10.86 -2.99 9.46
CA PRO A 68 10.15 -4.04 10.18
C PRO A 68 10.93 -5.35 10.16
N TYR A 69 10.68 -6.21 11.13
CA TYR A 69 11.21 -7.57 11.07
C TYR A 69 10.58 -8.30 9.88
N PRO A 70 11.37 -9.05 9.10
CA PRO A 70 10.84 -9.74 7.91
C PRO A 70 9.61 -10.62 8.17
N ALA A 71 9.62 -11.38 9.27
CA ALA A 71 8.49 -12.25 9.61
C ALA A 71 7.23 -11.44 9.96
N ALA A 72 7.40 -10.29 10.64
CA ALA A 72 6.28 -9.42 10.99
C ALA A 72 5.71 -8.74 9.74
N LEU A 73 6.57 -8.25 8.85
CA LEU A 73 6.14 -7.68 7.58
C LEU A 73 5.38 -8.71 6.74
N GLN A 74 5.89 -9.93 6.67
CA GLN A 74 5.21 -11.00 5.94
C GLN A 74 3.82 -11.27 6.50
N ALA A 75 3.68 -11.35 7.81
CA ALA A 75 2.39 -11.57 8.45
C ALA A 75 1.40 -10.44 8.13
N SER A 76 1.86 -9.19 8.22
CA SER A 76 1.03 -8.01 7.93
C SER A 76 0.59 -7.98 6.47
N LEU A 77 1.50 -8.23 5.54
CA LEU A 77 1.19 -8.21 4.11
C LEU A 77 0.25 -9.38 3.73
N ARG A 78 0.44 -10.54 4.30
CA ARG A 78 -0.47 -11.67 4.09
C ARG A 78 -1.85 -11.40 4.63
N ALA A 79 -1.94 -10.78 5.81
CA ALA A 79 -3.24 -10.37 6.37
C ALA A 79 -3.95 -9.35 5.48
N ALA A 80 -3.20 -8.49 4.81
CA ALA A 80 -3.74 -7.54 3.84
C ALA A 80 -4.08 -8.18 2.49
N GLY A 81 -3.81 -9.46 2.30
CA GLY A 81 -4.14 -10.19 1.08
C GLY A 81 -3.10 -10.07 -0.04
N VAL A 82 -1.88 -9.65 0.27
CA VAL A 82 -0.83 -9.49 -0.75
C VAL A 82 -0.36 -10.85 -1.23
N ARG A 83 -0.49 -11.08 -2.53
CA ARG A 83 -0.15 -12.34 -3.18
C ARG A 83 1.17 -12.21 -3.93
N ALA A 84 1.96 -13.30 -3.93
CA ALA A 84 3.28 -13.32 -4.54
C ALA A 84 3.28 -12.97 -6.05
N THR A 85 2.19 -13.27 -6.74
CA THR A 85 2.09 -13.15 -8.19
C THR A 85 1.21 -12.00 -8.67
N THR A 86 0.66 -11.21 -7.76
CA THR A 86 -0.26 -10.12 -8.10
C THR A 86 0.41 -8.77 -7.87
N PRO A 87 0.38 -7.85 -8.85
CA PRO A 87 0.91 -6.51 -8.66
C PRO A 87 0.22 -5.77 -7.51
N VAL A 88 0.94 -4.88 -6.86
CA VAL A 88 0.42 -4.02 -5.80
C VAL A 88 0.49 -2.57 -6.24
N VAL A 89 -0.57 -1.82 -5.99
CA VAL A 89 -0.57 -0.36 -6.17
C VAL A 89 -0.85 0.28 -4.82
N ALA A 90 0.08 1.12 -4.37
CA ALA A 90 -0.03 1.84 -3.11
C ALA A 90 -0.45 3.29 -3.35
N TYR A 91 -1.29 3.83 -2.47
CA TYR A 91 -1.62 5.27 -2.52
C TYR A 91 -1.70 5.87 -1.13
N ASP A 92 -1.51 7.18 -1.08
CA ASP A 92 -1.72 7.98 0.12
C ASP A 92 -2.56 9.23 -0.18
N ALA A 93 -2.66 10.14 0.76
CA ALA A 93 -3.33 11.42 0.58
C ALA A 93 -2.35 12.59 0.61
N ALA A 94 -1.06 12.30 0.51
CA ALA A 94 0.02 13.28 0.49
C ALA A 94 0.66 13.32 -0.92
N ASP A 95 1.95 13.50 -0.97
CA ASP A 95 2.72 13.63 -2.21
C ASP A 95 3.26 12.29 -2.77
N GLY A 96 2.84 11.17 -2.21
CA GLY A 96 3.33 9.85 -2.58
C GLY A 96 4.46 9.34 -1.69
N SER A 97 4.98 10.16 -0.80
CA SER A 97 6.11 9.77 0.07
C SER A 97 5.76 8.65 1.03
N VAL A 98 4.53 8.62 1.52
CA VAL A 98 4.07 7.55 2.42
C VAL A 98 3.84 6.26 1.64
N ALA A 99 3.19 6.35 0.48
CA ALA A 99 3.01 5.19 -0.41
C ALA A 99 4.35 4.62 -0.88
N ALA A 100 5.34 5.49 -1.10
CA ALA A 100 6.68 5.08 -1.49
C ALA A 100 7.36 4.19 -0.45
N ARG A 101 7.01 4.31 0.82
CA ARG A 101 7.53 3.41 1.85
C ARG A 101 7.09 1.97 1.60
N LEU A 102 5.82 1.73 1.29
CA LEU A 102 5.34 0.39 0.96
C LEU A 102 5.99 -0.09 -0.35
N TRP A 103 6.10 0.78 -1.35
CA TRP A 103 6.78 0.48 -2.61
C TRP A 103 8.21 -0.02 -2.34
N TRP A 104 8.97 0.71 -1.53
CA TRP A 104 10.35 0.34 -1.20
C TRP A 104 10.41 -0.98 -0.43
N LEU A 105 9.54 -1.16 0.58
CA LEU A 105 9.52 -2.37 1.40
C LEU A 105 9.16 -3.61 0.59
N LEU A 106 8.21 -3.50 -0.34
CA LEU A 106 7.86 -4.62 -1.21
C LEU A 106 9.02 -5.01 -2.11
N ARG A 107 9.71 -4.04 -2.70
CA ARG A 107 10.89 -4.32 -3.51
C ARG A 107 12.02 -4.89 -2.66
N TRP A 108 12.24 -4.35 -1.48
CA TRP A 108 13.19 -4.91 -0.53
C TRP A 108 12.86 -6.36 -0.18
N ALA A 109 11.59 -6.68 -0.05
CA ALA A 109 11.09 -8.03 0.24
C ALA A 109 11.14 -8.98 -0.96
N GLY A 110 11.51 -8.48 -2.14
CA GLY A 110 11.57 -9.28 -3.36
C GLY A 110 10.33 -9.22 -4.25
N HIS A 111 9.31 -8.46 -3.87
CA HIS A 111 8.09 -8.27 -4.66
C HIS A 111 8.26 -7.05 -5.57
N ARG A 112 8.61 -7.30 -6.82
CA ARG A 112 9.06 -6.23 -7.72
C ARG A 112 7.94 -5.57 -8.53
N THR A 113 6.75 -6.16 -8.60
CA THR A 113 5.62 -5.62 -9.34
C THR A 113 4.77 -4.74 -8.44
N VAL A 114 5.25 -3.54 -8.18
CA VAL A 114 4.60 -2.57 -7.32
C VAL A 114 4.71 -1.17 -7.93
N ALA A 115 3.66 -0.38 -7.79
CA ALA A 115 3.61 1.01 -8.26
C ALA A 115 2.95 1.89 -7.21
N VAL A 116 3.21 3.20 -7.32
CA VAL A 116 2.56 4.24 -6.51
C VAL A 116 1.57 4.98 -7.40
N LEU A 117 0.37 5.22 -6.89
CA LEU A 117 -0.66 5.98 -7.60
C LEU A 117 -0.26 7.45 -7.67
N ASP A 118 -0.10 7.96 -8.89
CA ASP A 118 0.28 9.35 -9.14
C ASP A 118 -0.80 10.30 -8.62
N GLY A 119 -0.40 11.19 -7.73
CA GLY A 119 -1.32 12.15 -7.10
C GLY A 119 -2.22 11.57 -6.01
N GLY A 120 -2.11 10.28 -5.69
CA GLY A 120 -2.84 9.64 -4.60
C GLY A 120 -4.35 9.71 -4.75
N ILE A 121 -5.05 9.63 -3.61
CA ILE A 121 -6.53 9.64 -3.61
C ILE A 121 -7.10 10.97 -4.12
N ALA A 122 -6.38 12.08 -3.94
CA ALA A 122 -6.83 13.37 -4.44
C ALA A 122 -6.93 13.38 -5.98
N ALA A 123 -5.92 12.84 -6.66
CA ALA A 123 -5.94 12.74 -8.13
C ALA A 123 -7.00 11.74 -8.61
N TRP A 124 -7.21 10.65 -7.87
CA TRP A 124 -8.26 9.68 -8.15
C TRP A 124 -9.65 10.35 -8.13
N ARG A 125 -9.92 11.13 -7.08
CA ARG A 125 -11.19 11.88 -6.98
C ARG A 125 -11.32 12.95 -8.05
N ALA A 126 -10.23 13.68 -8.34
CA ALA A 126 -10.22 14.72 -9.37
C ALA A 126 -10.52 14.16 -10.76
N ALA A 127 -10.17 12.91 -11.00
CA ALA A 127 -10.48 12.21 -12.24
C ALA A 127 -11.94 11.72 -12.30
N GLY A 128 -12.75 11.97 -11.27
CA GLY A 128 -14.15 11.55 -11.21
C GLY A 128 -14.34 10.06 -10.93
N LEU A 129 -13.31 9.39 -10.43
CA LEU A 129 -13.36 7.95 -10.17
C LEU A 129 -13.98 7.65 -8.79
N PRO A 130 -14.64 6.50 -8.64
CA PRO A 130 -15.45 6.23 -7.44
C PRO A 130 -14.61 5.92 -6.21
N VAL A 131 -15.14 6.30 -5.04
CA VAL A 131 -14.66 5.87 -3.75
C VAL A 131 -15.77 5.11 -3.03
N THR A 132 -15.40 4.29 -2.05
CA THR A 132 -16.36 3.50 -1.28
C THR A 132 -15.99 3.49 0.20
N VAL A 133 -16.96 3.14 1.04
CA VAL A 133 -16.73 2.88 2.47
C VAL A 133 -16.70 1.38 2.77
N GLU A 134 -16.95 0.54 1.77
CA GLU A 134 -16.94 -0.91 1.94
C GLU A 134 -15.52 -1.41 2.24
N VAL A 135 -15.39 -2.17 3.32
CA VAL A 135 -14.11 -2.76 3.73
C VAL A 135 -14.00 -4.16 3.16
N PRO A 136 -13.03 -4.42 2.27
CA PRO A 136 -12.86 -5.75 1.73
C PRO A 136 -12.36 -6.71 2.81
N GLN A 137 -12.68 -7.98 2.64
CA GLN A 137 -12.18 -9.06 3.49
C GLN A 137 -11.35 -10.00 2.62
N PRO A 138 -10.09 -9.64 2.35
CA PRO A 138 -9.26 -10.44 1.45
C PRO A 138 -8.93 -11.79 2.07
N GLN A 139 -8.73 -12.78 1.22
CA GLN A 139 -8.13 -14.03 1.65
C GLN A 139 -6.68 -13.77 2.06
N VAL A 140 -6.16 -14.60 2.96
CA VAL A 140 -4.76 -14.52 3.37
C VAL A 140 -3.87 -14.61 2.12
N GLY A 141 -2.95 -13.67 2.01
CA GLY A 141 -2.04 -13.59 0.87
C GLY A 141 -0.96 -14.65 0.90
N THR A 142 -0.15 -14.66 -0.15
CA THR A 142 0.86 -15.70 -0.37
C THR A 142 2.29 -15.15 -0.47
N ILE A 143 2.48 -13.85 -0.28
CA ILE A 143 3.80 -13.23 -0.38
C ILE A 143 4.78 -13.89 0.61
N THR A 144 6.01 -14.12 0.15
CA THR A 144 7.13 -14.50 1.00
C THR A 144 8.11 -13.34 1.03
N VAL A 145 8.40 -12.81 2.21
CA VAL A 145 9.33 -11.70 2.37
C VAL A 145 10.75 -12.25 2.34
N ARG A 146 11.50 -11.83 1.32
CA ARG A 146 12.92 -12.19 1.12
C ARG A 146 13.73 -10.90 1.09
N PRO A 147 14.30 -10.47 2.23
CA PRO A 147 15.05 -9.22 2.32
C PRO A 147 16.23 -9.16 1.35
N GLY A 148 16.63 -7.95 0.99
CA GLY A 148 17.84 -7.72 0.18
C GLY A 148 17.57 -7.24 -1.24
N GLY A 149 16.30 -7.08 -1.63
CA GLY A 149 15.95 -6.58 -2.96
C GLY A 149 16.27 -5.10 -3.19
N MET A 150 16.56 -4.36 -2.13
CA MET A 150 16.97 -2.95 -2.17
C MET A 150 18.14 -2.71 -1.24
N PRO A 151 19.07 -1.80 -1.57
CA PRO A 151 20.15 -1.43 -0.66
C PRO A 151 19.60 -0.73 0.58
N VAL A 152 20.25 -0.97 1.69
CA VAL A 152 19.88 -0.38 2.99
C VAL A 152 20.88 0.69 3.37
#